data_30c863e79a3480da5585dc30308540a1
#
_entry.id   30c863e79a3480da5585dc30308540a1
#
_cell.length_a   1.000
_cell.length_b   1.000
_cell.length_c   1.000
_cell.angle_alpha   90.00
_cell.angle_beta   90.00
_cell.angle_gamma   90.00
#
_symmetry.space_group_name_H-M   'P 1'
#
loop_
_entity.id
_entity.type
_entity.pdbx_description
1 polymer ?
#
loop_
_entity_poly.entity_id
_entity_poly.type
_entity_poly.pdbx_seq_one_letter_code
_entity_poly.pdbx_strand_id
1 'polypeptide(L)'
;EKYFNSVIDFFGTLMPKHILYSLEIGVIALPLLFHGIYGLFITNRGQVNVTQKKYFFTENVMYTLQRVSGVALFILLILHVWETTIRSRIQGEDIIKFAAWHEKLTSHGYSILALYMLGVFLASYHLAFGIWNFCIRWGIAISEEKQLLVRKISTVLCVAFTLLGWAALWGFVIQPEFNKGSHSPAVQEVQVHNSANTAS
;
A
#
# COMPACT_ATOMS: atom_id res chain seq x y z
N GLU A 1 10.05 -5.00 -13.88
CA GLU A 1 9.11 -4.38 -14.86
C GLU A 1 8.26 -5.43 -15.55
N LYS A 2 8.86 -6.40 -16.29
CA LYS A 2 8.14 -7.43 -17.07
C LYS A 2 7.10 -8.19 -16.22
N TYR A 3 7.50 -8.71 -15.06
CA TYR A 3 6.58 -9.47 -14.20
C TYR A 3 5.44 -8.62 -13.64
N PHE A 4 5.70 -7.37 -13.28
CA PHE A 4 4.67 -6.47 -12.78
C PHE A 4 3.61 -6.21 -13.85
N ASN A 5 4.02 -5.85 -15.06
CA ASN A 5 3.12 -5.61 -16.18
C ASN A 5 2.35 -6.88 -16.56
N SER A 6 3.00 -8.06 -16.57
CA SER A 6 2.33 -9.34 -16.84
C SER A 6 1.24 -9.67 -15.81
N VAL A 7 1.40 -9.28 -14.54
CA VAL A 7 0.36 -9.47 -13.53
C VAL A 7 -0.84 -8.58 -13.81
N ILE A 8 -0.63 -7.33 -14.20
CA ILE A 8 -1.73 -6.42 -14.58
C ILE A 8 -2.49 -6.97 -15.79
N ASP A 9 -1.76 -7.37 -16.84
CA ASP A 9 -2.35 -7.92 -18.06
C ASP A 9 -3.11 -9.24 -17.77
N PHE A 10 -2.57 -10.11 -16.90
CA PHE A 10 -3.22 -11.34 -16.47
C PHE A 10 -4.57 -11.08 -15.81
N PHE A 11 -4.62 -10.16 -14.83
CA PHE A 11 -5.90 -9.83 -14.18
C PHE A 11 -6.88 -9.17 -15.14
N GLY A 12 -6.41 -8.35 -16.07
CA GLY A 12 -7.24 -7.75 -17.11
C GLY A 12 -7.85 -8.76 -18.08
N THR A 13 -7.21 -9.92 -18.29
CA THR A 13 -7.65 -10.97 -19.21
C THR A 13 -8.37 -12.13 -18.53
N LEU A 14 -8.17 -12.33 -17.21
CA LEU A 14 -8.66 -13.49 -16.46
C LEU A 14 -10.19 -13.57 -16.39
N MET A 15 -10.87 -12.44 -16.33
CA MET A 15 -12.32 -12.37 -16.16
C MET A 15 -12.96 -11.31 -17.08
N PRO A 16 -14.21 -11.52 -17.52
CA PRO A 16 -14.98 -10.48 -18.19
C PRO A 16 -15.04 -9.21 -17.33
N LYS A 17 -14.87 -8.04 -17.95
CA LYS A 17 -14.79 -6.74 -17.24
C LYS A 17 -15.96 -6.48 -16.29
N HIS A 18 -17.18 -6.92 -16.65
CA HIS A 18 -18.35 -6.75 -15.79
C HIS A 18 -18.27 -7.56 -14.49
N ILE A 19 -17.70 -8.77 -14.52
CA ILE A 19 -17.47 -9.60 -13.32
C ILE A 19 -16.39 -8.95 -12.45
N LEU A 20 -15.29 -8.53 -13.07
CA LEU A 20 -14.22 -7.84 -12.35
C LEU A 20 -14.72 -6.59 -11.63
N TYR A 21 -15.53 -5.76 -12.31
CA TYR A 21 -16.13 -4.57 -11.69
C TYR A 21 -17.13 -4.90 -10.58
N SER A 22 -17.91 -5.96 -10.74
CA SER A 22 -18.85 -6.39 -9.69
C SER A 22 -18.13 -6.86 -8.43
N LEU A 23 -17.03 -7.59 -8.58
CA LEU A 23 -16.19 -8.02 -7.45
C LEU A 23 -15.48 -6.81 -6.80
N GLU A 24 -14.92 -5.93 -7.59
CA GLU A 24 -14.22 -4.75 -7.12
C GLU A 24 -15.15 -3.81 -6.33
N ILE A 25 -16.37 -3.59 -6.82
CA ILE A 25 -17.35 -2.75 -6.14
C ILE A 25 -17.97 -3.50 -4.96
N GLY A 26 -18.44 -4.74 -5.15
CA GLY A 26 -19.22 -5.46 -4.15
C GLY A 26 -18.38 -6.01 -3.01
N VAL A 27 -17.18 -6.52 -3.30
CA VAL A 27 -16.32 -7.20 -2.30
C VAL A 27 -15.26 -6.27 -1.70
N ILE A 28 -14.81 -5.27 -2.46
CA ILE A 28 -13.75 -4.37 -1.99
C ILE A 28 -14.30 -2.99 -1.63
N ALA A 29 -14.91 -2.28 -2.60
CA ALA A 29 -15.26 -0.88 -2.41
C ALA A 29 -16.39 -0.70 -1.36
N LEU A 30 -17.47 -1.48 -1.43
CA LEU A 30 -18.60 -1.33 -0.49
C LEU A 30 -18.22 -1.65 0.95
N PRO A 31 -17.56 -2.78 1.31
CA PRO A 31 -17.13 -3.05 2.68
C PRO A 31 -16.14 -2.01 3.18
N LEU A 32 -15.24 -1.54 2.34
CA LEU A 32 -14.20 -0.58 2.71
C LEU A 32 -14.80 0.83 2.94
N LEU A 33 -15.74 1.26 2.10
CA LEU A 33 -16.51 2.49 2.31
C LEU A 33 -17.35 2.43 3.59
N PHE A 34 -18.06 1.32 3.81
CA PHE A 34 -18.83 1.11 5.03
C PHE A 34 -17.91 1.20 6.26
N HIS A 35 -16.78 0.48 6.24
CA HIS A 35 -15.80 0.51 7.32
C HIS A 35 -15.26 1.93 7.58
N GLY A 36 -14.88 2.66 6.53
CA GLY A 36 -14.34 4.01 6.62
C GLY A 36 -15.35 5.02 7.15
N ILE A 37 -16.56 5.06 6.57
CA ILE A 37 -17.62 5.99 6.97
C ILE A 37 -18.08 5.71 8.41
N TYR A 38 -18.30 4.42 8.74
CA TYR A 38 -18.68 4.03 10.10
C TYR A 38 -17.54 4.29 11.10
N GLY A 39 -16.29 4.09 10.68
CA GLY A 39 -15.10 4.44 11.45
C GLY A 39 -15.00 5.92 11.75
N LEU A 40 -15.29 6.80 10.79
CA LEU A 40 -15.36 8.26 11.02
C LEU A 40 -16.43 8.63 12.04
N PHE A 41 -17.61 8.02 11.92
CA PHE A 41 -18.71 8.25 12.87
C PHE A 41 -18.33 7.84 14.30
N ILE A 42 -17.69 6.67 14.48
CA ILE A 42 -17.19 6.22 15.80
C ILE A 42 -16.08 7.13 16.31
N THR A 43 -15.16 7.56 15.44
CA THR A 43 -14.05 8.43 15.79
C THR A 43 -14.56 9.78 16.32
N ASN A 44 -15.57 10.36 15.66
CA ASN A 44 -16.17 11.62 16.07
C ASN A 44 -16.86 11.56 17.45
N ARG A 45 -17.38 10.38 17.83
CA ARG A 45 -17.98 10.16 19.17
C ARG A 45 -16.97 9.86 20.27
N GLY A 46 -15.74 9.59 19.92
CA GLY A 46 -14.71 9.22 20.89
C GLY A 46 -14.05 10.42 21.56
N GLN A 47 -13.86 10.30 22.87
CA GLN A 47 -13.10 11.31 23.61
C GLN A 47 -11.59 11.04 23.48
N VAL A 48 -10.83 12.10 23.20
CA VAL A 48 -9.36 12.05 23.14
C VAL A 48 -8.82 12.39 24.55
N ASN A 49 -8.42 11.36 25.29
CA ASN A 49 -7.98 11.52 26.68
C ASN A 49 -6.45 11.68 26.85
N VAL A 50 -5.66 11.60 25.76
CA VAL A 50 -4.19 11.65 25.81
C VAL A 50 -3.62 13.05 26.10
N THR A 51 -4.42 14.08 26.05
CA THR A 51 -3.99 15.47 26.32
C THR A 51 -3.71 15.75 27.80
N GLN A 52 -4.23 14.92 28.70
CA GLN A 52 -3.99 15.05 30.13
C GLN A 52 -2.93 14.03 30.59
N LYS A 53 -1.87 14.49 31.25
CA LYS A 53 -0.78 13.63 31.77
C LYS A 53 -1.27 12.43 32.61
N LYS A 54 -2.39 12.60 33.32
CA LYS A 54 -3.02 11.55 34.15
C LYS A 54 -3.50 10.33 33.31
N TYR A 55 -3.83 10.52 32.06
CA TYR A 55 -4.38 9.48 31.17
C TYR A 55 -3.43 9.09 30.04
N PHE A 56 -2.17 9.50 30.10
CA PHE A 56 -1.16 9.17 29.11
C PHE A 56 -0.60 7.77 29.33
N PHE A 57 -1.46 6.76 29.18
CA PHE A 57 -1.10 5.35 29.20
C PHE A 57 -0.91 4.83 27.78
N THR A 58 -0.07 3.81 27.61
CA THR A 58 0.24 3.20 26.33
C THR A 58 -1.01 2.79 25.57
N GLU A 59 -1.99 2.22 26.23
CA GLU A 59 -3.27 1.76 25.66
C GLU A 59 -4.11 2.93 25.13
N ASN A 60 -4.16 4.06 25.83
CA ASN A 60 -4.86 5.24 25.39
C ASN A 60 -4.17 5.90 24.18
N VAL A 61 -2.85 5.91 24.16
CA VAL A 61 -2.08 6.39 23.02
C VAL A 61 -2.35 5.52 21.80
N MET A 62 -2.26 4.18 21.94
CA MET A 62 -2.55 3.23 20.86
C MET A 62 -3.99 3.37 20.34
N TYR A 63 -4.95 3.55 21.22
CA TYR A 63 -6.34 3.78 20.87
C TYR A 63 -6.53 5.09 20.07
N THR A 64 -5.86 6.16 20.48
CA THR A 64 -5.90 7.44 19.75
C THR A 64 -5.22 7.31 18.39
N LEU A 65 -4.03 6.69 18.33
CA LEU A 65 -3.31 6.47 17.08
C LEU A 65 -4.10 5.58 16.11
N GLN A 66 -4.84 4.58 16.61
CA GLN A 66 -5.72 3.74 15.78
C GLN A 66 -6.80 4.57 15.08
N ARG A 67 -7.34 5.59 15.73
CA ARG A 67 -8.34 6.48 15.14
C ARG A 67 -7.72 7.46 14.17
N VAL A 68 -6.63 8.10 14.57
CA VAL A 68 -5.92 9.06 13.71
C VAL A 68 -5.44 8.37 12.43
N SER A 69 -4.84 7.18 12.56
CA SER A 69 -4.41 6.40 11.39
C SER A 69 -5.58 6.01 10.48
N GLY A 70 -6.73 5.65 11.06
CA GLY A 70 -7.94 5.33 10.28
C GLY A 70 -8.47 6.51 9.46
N VAL A 71 -8.53 7.71 10.07
CA VAL A 71 -8.95 8.93 9.35
C VAL A 71 -7.96 9.28 8.24
N ALA A 72 -6.67 9.27 8.55
CA ALA A 72 -5.62 9.55 7.58
C ALA A 72 -5.64 8.54 6.42
N LEU A 73 -5.81 7.25 6.71
CA LEU A 73 -5.94 6.20 5.70
C LEU A 73 -7.18 6.37 4.82
N PHE A 74 -8.30 6.78 5.38
CA PHE A 74 -9.52 6.99 4.58
C PHE A 74 -9.30 8.06 3.51
N ILE A 75 -8.60 9.14 3.86
CA ILE A 75 -8.22 10.19 2.90
C ILE A 75 -7.23 9.66 1.86
N LEU A 76 -6.17 8.99 2.30
CA LEU A 76 -5.15 8.42 1.41
C LEU A 76 -5.73 7.34 0.48
N LEU A 77 -6.70 6.55 0.96
CA LEU A 77 -7.38 5.55 0.17
C LEU A 77 -8.23 6.17 -0.95
N ILE A 78 -8.94 7.26 -0.67
CA ILE A 78 -9.70 7.99 -1.70
C ILE A 78 -8.74 8.49 -2.79
N LEU A 79 -7.60 9.08 -2.41
CA LEU A 79 -6.58 9.52 -3.35
C LEU A 79 -5.98 8.34 -4.13
N HIS A 80 -5.71 7.22 -3.46
CA HIS A 80 -5.17 6.01 -4.09
C HIS A 80 -6.15 5.43 -5.13
N VAL A 81 -7.41 5.26 -4.78
CA VAL A 81 -8.46 4.75 -5.69
C VAL A 81 -8.66 5.70 -6.87
N TRP A 82 -8.63 7.00 -6.63
CA TRP A 82 -8.68 7.98 -7.72
C TRP A 82 -7.52 7.79 -8.71
N GLU A 83 -6.29 7.74 -8.19
CA GLU A 83 -5.07 7.67 -9.01
C GLU A 83 -4.86 6.32 -9.71
N THR A 84 -5.32 5.23 -9.12
CA THR A 84 -5.13 3.88 -9.69
C THR A 84 -6.34 3.43 -10.49
N THR A 85 -7.52 3.47 -9.89
CA THR A 85 -8.71 2.85 -10.46
C THR A 85 -9.50 3.78 -11.36
N ILE A 86 -9.79 5.01 -10.89
CA ILE A 86 -10.66 5.93 -11.64
C ILE A 86 -9.91 6.50 -12.84
N ARG A 87 -8.69 6.99 -12.63
CA ARG A 87 -7.89 7.54 -13.73
C ARG A 87 -7.54 6.49 -14.79
N SER A 88 -7.24 5.24 -14.39
CA SER A 88 -6.94 4.19 -15.37
C SER A 88 -8.14 3.86 -16.26
N ARG A 89 -9.36 3.97 -15.74
CA ARG A 89 -10.57 3.79 -16.53
C ARG A 89 -10.88 4.94 -17.50
N ILE A 90 -10.44 6.15 -17.14
CA ILE A 90 -10.65 7.36 -17.98
C ILE A 90 -9.53 7.51 -19.01
N GLN A 91 -8.27 7.28 -18.62
CA GLN A 91 -7.07 7.57 -19.42
C GLN A 91 -6.42 6.33 -20.04
N GLY A 92 -6.87 5.13 -19.68
CA GLY A 92 -6.28 3.85 -20.10
C GLY A 92 -5.38 3.22 -19.06
N GLU A 93 -5.10 1.92 -19.26
CA GLU A 93 -4.35 1.11 -18.29
C GLU A 93 -2.84 1.43 -18.25
N ASP A 94 -2.32 2.16 -19.24
CA ASP A 94 -0.88 2.48 -19.30
C ASP A 94 -0.40 3.32 -18.10
N ILE A 95 -1.29 4.10 -17.49
CA ILE A 95 -0.98 4.93 -16.32
C ILE A 95 -0.73 4.12 -15.03
N ILE A 96 -1.11 2.84 -15.01
CA ILE A 96 -0.86 1.94 -13.87
C ILE A 96 0.30 0.97 -14.12
N LYS A 97 0.93 1.02 -15.30
CA LYS A 97 2.10 0.22 -15.62
C LYS A 97 3.34 0.70 -14.87
N PHE A 98 4.34 -0.16 -14.83
CA PHE A 98 5.57 0.07 -14.05
C PHE A 98 6.26 1.41 -14.38
N ALA A 99 6.41 1.74 -15.66
CA ALA A 99 7.08 2.96 -16.09
C ALA A 99 6.38 4.24 -15.60
N ALA A 100 5.04 4.27 -15.68
CA ALA A 100 4.24 5.40 -15.19
C ALA A 100 4.35 5.54 -13.66
N TRP A 101 4.38 4.43 -12.92
CA TRP A 101 4.59 4.45 -11.48
C TRP A 101 6.00 4.89 -11.09
N HIS A 102 7.02 4.44 -11.82
CA HIS A 102 8.39 4.90 -11.62
C HIS A 102 8.48 6.43 -11.77
N GLU A 103 8.00 6.97 -12.88
CA GLU A 103 8.00 8.41 -13.14
C GLU A 103 7.25 9.17 -12.03
N LYS A 104 6.07 8.69 -11.64
CA LYS A 104 5.25 9.31 -10.61
C LYS A 104 5.93 9.33 -9.25
N LEU A 105 6.53 8.22 -8.82
CA LEU A 105 7.16 8.10 -7.51
C LEU A 105 8.49 8.87 -7.43
N THR A 106 9.19 9.04 -8.54
CA THR A 106 10.46 9.79 -8.60
C THR A 106 10.28 11.28 -8.90
N SER A 107 9.08 11.69 -9.33
CA SER A 107 8.75 13.08 -9.59
C SER A 107 8.69 13.93 -8.31
N HIS A 108 8.72 15.25 -8.47
CA HIS A 108 8.54 16.21 -7.37
C HIS A 108 9.47 15.98 -6.16
N GLY A 109 10.74 15.57 -6.40
CA GLY A 109 11.71 15.34 -5.33
C GLY A 109 11.30 14.22 -4.36
N TYR A 110 10.71 13.15 -4.87
CA TYR A 110 10.25 11.98 -4.10
C TYR A 110 9.12 12.26 -3.10
N SER A 111 8.44 13.39 -3.19
CA SER A 111 7.34 13.70 -2.26
C SER A 111 6.17 12.71 -2.38
N ILE A 112 5.88 12.25 -3.60
CA ILE A 112 4.87 11.21 -3.84
C ILE A 112 5.29 9.88 -3.21
N LEU A 113 6.55 9.48 -3.38
CA LEU A 113 7.10 8.29 -2.73
C LEU A 113 6.95 8.37 -1.20
N ALA A 114 7.32 9.51 -0.60
CA ALA A 114 7.19 9.72 0.84
C ALA A 114 5.72 9.60 1.30
N LEU A 115 4.78 10.13 0.53
CA LEU A 115 3.35 10.01 0.82
C LEU A 115 2.88 8.54 0.77
N TYR A 116 3.30 7.76 -0.22
CA TYR A 116 2.98 6.34 -0.30
C TYR A 116 3.67 5.53 0.81
N MET A 117 4.92 5.85 1.18
CA MET A 117 5.60 5.23 2.32
C MET A 117 4.87 5.49 3.64
N LEU A 118 4.39 6.72 3.84
CA LEU A 118 3.54 7.07 4.98
C LEU A 118 2.22 6.28 4.93
N GLY A 119 1.58 6.19 3.78
CA GLY A 119 0.34 5.41 3.60
C GLY A 119 0.52 3.93 3.94
N VAL A 120 1.61 3.31 3.50
CA VAL A 120 1.97 1.92 3.83
C VAL A 120 2.17 1.75 5.34
N PHE A 121 2.91 2.65 5.98
CA PHE A 121 3.10 2.61 7.43
C PHE A 121 1.78 2.73 8.19
N LEU A 122 0.94 3.70 7.83
CA LEU A 122 -0.37 3.91 8.45
C LEU A 122 -1.29 2.70 8.25
N ALA A 123 -1.29 2.07 7.06
CA ALA A 123 -2.06 0.86 6.78
C ALA A 123 -1.59 -0.32 7.62
N SER A 124 -0.27 -0.52 7.69
CA SER A 124 0.35 -1.58 8.51
C SER A 124 0.03 -1.41 9.98
N TYR A 125 0.12 -0.18 10.48
CA TYR A 125 -0.22 0.15 11.87
C TYR A 125 -1.71 -0.07 12.14
N HIS A 126 -2.60 0.48 11.32
CA HIS A 126 -4.04 0.41 11.48
C HIS A 126 -4.53 -1.04 11.47
N LEU A 127 -4.04 -1.86 10.54
CA LEU A 127 -4.36 -3.28 10.46
C LEU A 127 -3.86 -4.03 11.69
N ALA A 128 -2.58 -3.90 12.02
CA ALA A 128 -1.94 -4.68 13.08
C ALA A 128 -2.54 -4.37 14.46
N PHE A 129 -2.68 -3.10 14.80
CA PHE A 129 -3.30 -2.71 16.07
C PHE A 129 -4.82 -2.78 16.04
N GLY A 130 -5.44 -2.79 14.86
CA GLY A 130 -6.83 -3.17 14.67
C GLY A 130 -7.09 -4.62 15.10
N ILE A 131 -6.20 -5.56 14.73
CA ILE A 131 -6.26 -6.97 15.16
C ILE A 131 -6.12 -7.06 16.68
N TRP A 132 -5.18 -6.34 17.30
CA TRP A 132 -5.05 -6.30 18.75
C TRP A 132 -6.32 -5.82 19.44
N ASN A 133 -6.90 -4.71 19.01
CA ASN A 133 -8.16 -4.18 19.51
C ASN A 133 -9.34 -5.16 19.32
N PHE A 134 -9.39 -5.81 18.16
CA PHE A 134 -10.39 -6.82 17.84
C PHE A 134 -10.31 -7.99 18.82
N CYS A 135 -9.13 -8.54 19.05
CA CYS A 135 -8.94 -9.68 19.98
C CYS A 135 -9.38 -9.36 21.40
N ILE A 136 -9.16 -8.13 21.87
CA ILE A 136 -9.62 -7.70 23.20
C ILE A 136 -11.14 -7.55 23.23
N ARG A 137 -11.72 -6.86 22.26
CA ARG A 137 -13.17 -6.56 22.26
C ARG A 137 -14.05 -7.78 22.05
N TRP A 138 -13.56 -8.78 21.34
CA TRP A 138 -14.26 -10.05 21.10
C TRP A 138 -13.93 -11.12 22.15
N GLY A 139 -13.20 -10.78 23.21
CA GLY A 139 -12.90 -11.71 24.30
C GLY A 139 -11.94 -12.85 23.90
N ILE A 140 -11.16 -12.69 22.83
CA ILE A 140 -10.14 -13.65 22.41
C ILE A 140 -8.93 -13.54 23.34
N ALA A 141 -8.53 -12.30 23.68
CA ALA A 141 -7.44 -11.99 24.61
C ALA A 141 -7.99 -11.39 25.91
N ILE A 142 -8.39 -12.26 26.85
CA ILE A 142 -9.02 -11.84 28.12
C ILE A 142 -7.98 -11.51 29.18
N SER A 143 -6.94 -12.35 29.35
CA SER A 143 -5.90 -12.13 30.37
C SER A 143 -4.85 -11.13 29.90
N GLU A 144 -4.21 -10.44 30.84
CA GLU A 144 -3.13 -9.49 30.55
C GLU A 144 -2.00 -10.14 29.73
N GLU A 145 -1.63 -11.38 30.06
CA GLU A 145 -0.61 -12.13 29.32
C GLU A 145 -0.99 -12.32 27.84
N LYS A 146 -2.26 -12.68 27.56
CA LYS A 146 -2.76 -12.86 26.20
C LYS A 146 -2.81 -11.52 25.46
N GLN A 147 -3.22 -10.45 26.14
CA GLN A 147 -3.23 -9.10 25.54
C GLN A 147 -1.81 -8.64 25.21
N LEU A 148 -0.83 -8.90 26.07
CA LEU A 148 0.59 -8.62 25.81
C LEU A 148 1.14 -9.46 24.66
N LEU A 149 0.77 -10.74 24.58
CA LEU A 149 1.17 -11.61 23.46
C LEU A 149 0.62 -11.09 22.13
N VAL A 150 -0.68 -10.81 22.06
CA VAL A 150 -1.30 -10.30 20.83
C VAL A 150 -0.69 -8.93 20.45
N ARG A 151 -0.38 -8.07 21.43
CA ARG A 151 0.31 -6.80 21.17
C ARG A 151 1.70 -7.01 20.55
N LYS A 152 2.48 -7.96 21.06
CA LYS A 152 3.79 -8.31 20.45
C LYS A 152 3.65 -8.82 19.03
N ILE A 153 2.70 -9.72 18.79
CA ILE A 153 2.40 -10.23 17.43
C ILE A 153 2.00 -9.08 16.52
N SER A 154 1.10 -8.20 16.95
CA SER A 154 0.68 -7.03 16.19
C SER A 154 1.85 -6.10 15.88
N THR A 155 2.78 -5.90 16.81
CA THR A 155 3.99 -5.10 16.56
C THR A 155 4.86 -5.74 15.48
N VAL A 156 5.09 -7.04 15.54
CA VAL A 156 5.85 -7.78 14.51
C VAL A 156 5.17 -7.69 13.16
N LEU A 157 3.84 -7.86 13.10
CA LEU A 157 3.07 -7.71 11.85
C LEU A 157 3.17 -6.29 11.28
N CYS A 158 3.07 -5.26 12.13
CA CYS A 158 3.23 -3.87 11.72
C CYS A 158 4.58 -3.62 11.06
N VAL A 159 5.67 -4.07 11.70
CA VAL A 159 7.02 -3.92 11.16
C VAL A 159 7.19 -4.71 9.86
N ALA A 160 6.75 -5.97 9.83
CA ALA A 160 6.87 -6.83 8.66
C ALA A 160 6.13 -6.25 7.44
N PHE A 161 4.87 -5.84 7.60
CA PHE A 161 4.10 -5.25 6.50
C PHE A 161 4.65 -3.89 6.06
N THR A 162 5.14 -3.07 6.99
CA THR A 162 5.79 -1.81 6.66
C THR A 162 7.03 -2.03 5.82
N LEU A 163 7.93 -2.94 6.24
CA LEU A 163 9.16 -3.23 5.51
C LEU A 163 8.89 -3.85 4.14
N LEU A 164 7.94 -4.77 4.05
CA LEU A 164 7.53 -5.38 2.77
C LEU A 164 6.97 -4.33 1.81
N GLY A 165 6.07 -3.48 2.29
CA GLY A 165 5.48 -2.43 1.46
C GLY A 165 6.50 -1.37 1.05
N TRP A 166 7.43 -0.99 1.92
CA TRP A 166 8.51 -0.08 1.58
C TRP A 166 9.48 -0.70 0.57
N ALA A 167 9.83 -1.98 0.73
CA ALA A 167 10.66 -2.70 -0.23
C ALA A 167 9.97 -2.75 -1.61
N ALA A 168 8.66 -2.97 -1.66
CA ALA A 168 7.90 -2.93 -2.91
C ALA A 168 7.94 -1.54 -3.57
N LEU A 169 7.77 -0.45 -2.81
CA LEU A 169 7.86 0.92 -3.33
C LEU A 169 9.27 1.24 -3.85
N TRP A 170 10.31 0.84 -3.11
CA TRP A 170 11.71 1.01 -3.56
C TRP A 170 12.01 0.21 -4.83
N GLY A 171 11.35 -0.92 -5.06
CA GLY A 171 11.47 -1.68 -6.30
C GLY A 171 11.11 -0.87 -7.55
N PHE A 172 10.17 0.06 -7.45
CA PHE A 172 9.85 0.98 -8.56
C PHE A 172 10.94 2.03 -8.80
N VAL A 173 11.70 2.41 -7.77
CA VAL A 173 12.75 3.44 -7.88
C VAL A 173 14.05 2.87 -8.44
N ILE A 174 14.46 1.68 -7.97
CA ILE A 174 15.80 1.11 -8.24
C ILE A 174 15.86 0.38 -9.60
N GLN A 175 14.80 -0.34 -10.01
CA GLN A 175 14.84 -1.21 -11.20
C GLN A 175 15.13 -0.50 -12.53
N PRO A 176 14.68 0.73 -12.81
CA PRO A 176 15.01 1.41 -14.07
C PRO A 176 16.49 1.74 -14.22
N GLU A 177 17.19 2.01 -13.13
CA GLU A 177 18.63 2.28 -13.17
C GLU A 177 19.42 1.01 -13.49
N PHE A 178 18.98 -0.15 -12.98
CA PHE A 178 19.58 -1.43 -13.27
C PHE A 178 19.45 -1.82 -14.76
N ASN A 179 18.31 -1.54 -15.39
CA ASN A 179 18.09 -1.79 -16.82
C ASN A 179 18.88 -0.81 -17.72
N LYS A 180 19.12 0.42 -17.30
CA LYS A 180 19.94 1.37 -18.07
C LYS A 180 21.41 0.93 -18.13
N GLY A 181 21.92 0.29 -17.10
CA GLY A 181 23.28 -0.27 -17.07
C GLY A 181 23.48 -1.50 -17.98
N SER A 182 22.41 -2.26 -18.26
CA SER A 182 22.46 -3.44 -19.14
C SER A 182 22.28 -3.12 -20.63
N HIS A 183 21.85 -1.91 -20.98
CA HIS A 183 21.78 -1.38 -22.34
C HIS A 183 22.86 -0.34 -22.62
N SER A 184 24.06 -0.55 -22.08
CA SER A 184 25.23 0.28 -22.44
C SER A 184 25.52 0.11 -23.96
N PRO A 185 25.78 1.21 -24.69
CA PRO A 185 26.04 1.18 -26.14
C PRO A 185 27.18 0.23 -26.55
N ALA A 186 28.07 -0.13 -25.64
CA ALA A 186 29.14 -1.11 -25.87
C ALA A 186 28.62 -2.53 -26.23
N VAL A 187 27.42 -2.91 -25.78
CA VAL A 187 26.82 -4.22 -26.09
C VAL A 187 26.18 -4.21 -27.47
N GLN A 188 25.68 -3.06 -27.95
CA GLN A 188 25.12 -2.94 -29.30
C GLN A 188 26.21 -2.93 -30.38
N GLU A 189 27.38 -2.31 -30.13
CA GLU A 189 28.51 -2.36 -31.07
C GLU A 189 29.05 -3.78 -31.29
N VAL A 190 29.12 -4.59 -30.25
CA VAL A 190 29.59 -5.99 -30.35
C VAL A 190 28.60 -6.85 -31.15
N GLN A 191 27.31 -6.64 -31.03
CA GLN A 191 26.31 -7.39 -31.80
C GLN A 191 26.28 -6.97 -33.28
N VAL A 192 26.43 -5.69 -33.59
CA VAL A 192 26.50 -5.23 -34.97
C VAL A 192 27.80 -5.72 -35.65
N HIS A 193 28.94 -5.76 -34.95
CA HIS A 193 30.19 -6.26 -35.49
C HIS A 193 30.19 -7.78 -35.76
N ASN A 194 29.51 -8.55 -34.87
CA ASN A 194 29.36 -9.98 -35.04
C ASN A 194 28.38 -10.36 -36.18
N SER A 195 27.33 -9.61 -36.38
CA SER A 195 26.40 -9.84 -37.50
C SER A 195 26.98 -9.44 -38.85
N ALA A 196 27.88 -8.49 -38.91
CA ALA A 196 28.60 -8.13 -40.14
C ALA A 196 29.65 -9.20 -40.56
N ASN A 197 30.28 -9.87 -39.60
CA ASN A 197 31.27 -10.93 -39.86
C ASN A 197 30.68 -12.31 -40.20
N THR A 198 29.37 -12.52 -39.99
CA THR A 198 28.69 -13.79 -40.38
C THR A 198 28.01 -13.70 -41.75
N ALA A 199 28.02 -12.53 -42.40
CA ALA A 199 27.41 -12.29 -43.71
C ALA A 199 28.45 -12.19 -44.87
N SER A 200 29.73 -12.43 -44.58
CA SER A 200 30.85 -12.56 -45.54
C SER A 200 31.27 -14.01 -45.66
#